data_a7d78c2265edfed6a3232cea5b61f8b3
#
_entry.id   a7d78c2265edfed6a3232cea5b61f8b3
#
_cell.length_a   1.000
_cell.length_b   1.000
_cell.length_c   1.000
_cell.angle_alpha   90.00
_cell.angle_beta   90.00
_cell.angle_gamma   90.00
#
_symmetry.space_group_name_H-M   'P 1'
#
loop_
_entity.id
_entity.type
_entity.pdbx_description
1 polymer ?
#
loop_
_entity_poly.entity_id
_entity_poly.type
_entity_poly.pdbx_seq_one_letter_code
_entity_poly.pdbx_strand_id
1 'polypeptide(L)'
;MKQRNRPRKNTPNHVKVLDAESGKVLGRIVDITADGLMMVGDCHVESGRVFNLRIVLPRMTDGKMDISVTAEAVWSKQDNNPSYFQTGFKFQNMPGSEGFLLEDVMHRMNLVG
;
A
#
# COMPACT_ATOMS: atom_id res chain seq x y z
N MET A 1 5.45 21.47 -18.26
CA MET A 1 5.38 21.09 -17.65
C MET A 1 5.22 20.55 -17.50
N LYS A 2 5.12 20.63 -17.48
CA LYS A 2 4.91 20.18 -16.88
C LYS A 2 4.53 19.36 -16.66
N GLN A 3 4.29 19.14 -16.60
CA GLN A 3 3.86 18.43 -16.07
C GLN A 3 3.62 17.56 -15.94
N ARG A 4 3.68 17.58 -16.13
CA ARG A 4 3.32 16.79 -15.69
C ARG A 4 2.74 16.14 -15.29
N ASN A 5 2.52 16.17 -15.28
CA ASN A 5 1.96 15.54 -14.60
C ASN A 5 1.11 15.06 -14.50
N ARG A 6 0.86 14.78 -14.25
CA ARG A 6 0.27 14.30 -13.97
C ARG A 6 -0.81 13.66 -13.71
N PRO A 7 -0.99 13.51 -13.67
CA PRO A 7 -2.23 12.81 -13.68
C PRO A 7 -2.52 11.99 -12.48
N ARG A 8 -1.57 11.47 -11.86
CA ARG A 8 -1.90 10.70 -10.73
C ARG A 8 -2.45 11.52 -9.62
N LYS A 9 -2.28 12.73 -9.68
CA LYS A 9 -2.90 13.59 -8.74
C LYS A 9 -4.40 13.52 -8.85
N ASN A 10 -4.86 13.07 -9.97
CA ASN A 10 -6.28 12.93 -10.16
C ASN A 10 -6.80 11.61 -9.70
N THR A 11 -5.98 10.83 -9.07
CA THR A 11 -6.40 9.52 -8.65
C THR A 11 -7.02 9.64 -7.28
N PRO A 12 -8.33 9.71 -7.17
CA PRO A 12 -8.96 9.74 -5.86
C PRO A 12 -8.95 8.39 -5.21
N ASN A 13 -8.53 7.36 -5.93
CA ASN A 13 -8.65 5.99 -5.47
C ASN A 13 -7.31 5.45 -4.99
N HIS A 14 -6.74 6.13 -4.01
CA HIS A 14 -5.55 5.61 -3.37
C HIS A 14 -5.92 4.44 -2.50
N VAL A 15 -5.06 3.43 -2.48
CA VAL A 15 -5.24 2.29 -1.59
C VAL A 15 -4.40 2.59 -0.35
N LYS A 16 -5.07 2.94 0.71
CA LYS A 16 -4.40 3.34 1.95
C LYS A 16 -3.99 2.14 2.77
N VAL A 17 -2.86 2.28 3.44
CA VAL A 17 -2.35 1.26 4.36
C VAL A 17 -2.35 1.85 5.74
N LEU A 18 -3.05 1.20 6.68
CA LEU A 18 -3.13 1.65 8.05
C LEU A 18 -2.47 0.63 8.97
N ASP A 19 -1.94 1.13 10.08
CA ASP A 19 -1.57 0.28 11.20
C ASP A 19 -2.87 -0.10 11.90
N ALA A 20 -3.22 -1.39 11.88
CA ALA A 20 -4.50 -1.81 12.44
C ALA A 20 -4.58 -1.58 13.94
N GLU A 21 -3.44 -1.53 14.62
CA GLU A 21 -3.44 -1.37 16.08
C GLU A 21 -3.67 0.07 16.50
N SER A 22 -3.11 1.02 15.78
CA SER A 22 -3.24 2.42 16.14
C SER A 22 -4.29 3.16 15.32
N GLY A 23 -4.66 2.59 14.16
CA GLY A 23 -5.53 3.27 13.22
C GLY A 23 -4.83 4.33 12.40
N LYS A 24 -3.53 4.48 12.57
CA LYS A 24 -2.78 5.51 11.89
C LYS A 24 -2.53 5.14 10.43
N VAL A 25 -2.70 6.09 9.53
CA VAL A 25 -2.39 5.88 8.12
C VAL A 25 -0.88 5.88 7.96
N LEU A 26 -0.34 4.78 7.42
CA LEU A 26 1.10 4.66 7.19
C LEU A 26 1.50 5.17 5.81
N GLY A 27 0.64 4.99 4.82
CA GLY A 27 0.94 5.42 3.49
C GLY A 27 -0.08 4.89 2.49
N ARG A 28 0.31 4.90 1.23
CA ARG A 28 -0.52 4.34 0.16
C ARG A 28 0.30 3.35 -0.65
N ILE A 29 -0.38 2.37 -1.19
CA ILE A 29 0.29 1.35 -2.00
C ILE A 29 0.63 1.93 -3.37
N VAL A 30 1.85 1.70 -3.82
CA VAL A 30 2.28 2.07 -5.17
C VAL A 30 2.62 0.86 -6.02
N ASP A 31 2.83 -0.29 -5.40
CA ASP A 31 3.13 -1.51 -6.13
C ASP A 31 2.76 -2.71 -5.26
N ILE A 32 2.39 -3.81 -5.88
CA ILE A 32 2.05 -5.02 -5.14
C ILE A 32 2.43 -6.24 -5.95
N THR A 33 2.85 -7.28 -5.24
CA THR A 33 3.12 -8.59 -5.80
C THR A 33 2.48 -9.63 -4.90
N ALA A 34 2.58 -10.90 -5.28
CA ALA A 34 2.05 -11.98 -4.45
C ALA A 34 2.73 -12.04 -3.08
N ASP A 35 3.97 -11.58 -3.00
CA ASP A 35 4.76 -11.72 -1.77
C ASP A 35 4.73 -10.51 -0.86
N GLY A 36 4.33 -9.36 -1.39
CA GLY A 36 4.38 -8.16 -0.58
C GLY A 36 3.92 -6.94 -1.33
N LEU A 37 4.15 -5.79 -0.73
CA LEU A 37 3.76 -4.52 -1.33
C LEU A 37 4.82 -3.46 -1.07
N MET A 38 4.77 -2.40 -1.88
CA MET A 38 5.55 -1.20 -1.62
C MET A 38 4.57 -0.05 -1.40
N MET A 39 4.83 0.74 -0.35
CA MET A 39 4.03 1.91 -0.08
C MET A 39 4.89 3.16 -0.01
N VAL A 40 4.25 4.30 -0.18
CA VAL A 40 4.87 5.60 0.03
C VAL A 40 4.10 6.29 1.15
N GLY A 41 4.83 6.75 2.15
CA GLY A 41 4.24 7.44 3.29
C GLY A 41 5.15 8.55 3.77
N ASP A 42 4.74 9.24 4.81
CA ASP A 42 5.49 10.40 5.30
C ASP A 42 6.42 10.08 6.47
N CYS A 43 6.54 8.81 6.84
CA CYS A 43 7.41 8.41 7.94
C CYS A 43 8.30 7.26 7.53
N HIS A 44 9.52 7.28 8.03
CA HIS A 44 10.43 6.15 7.90
C HIS A 44 9.91 5.00 8.76
N VAL A 45 10.00 3.79 8.22
CA VAL A 45 9.56 2.58 8.92
C VAL A 45 10.78 1.73 9.21
N GLU A 46 10.90 1.31 10.46
CA GLU A 46 12.07 0.53 10.86
C GLU A 46 12.06 -0.86 10.25
N SER A 47 13.16 -1.23 9.62
CA SER A 47 13.32 -2.53 8.99
C SER A 47 13.26 -3.63 10.03
N GLY A 48 12.55 -4.71 9.72
CA GLY A 48 12.38 -5.84 10.63
C GLY A 48 11.12 -5.74 11.48
N ARG A 49 10.46 -4.61 11.48
CA ARG A 49 9.27 -4.44 12.29
C ARG A 49 8.07 -5.09 11.63
N VAL A 50 7.28 -5.82 12.42
CA VAL A 50 6.09 -6.52 11.94
C VAL A 50 4.85 -5.72 12.31
N PHE A 51 3.97 -5.57 11.35
CA PHE A 51 2.74 -4.80 11.51
C PHE A 51 1.53 -5.66 11.19
N ASN A 52 0.44 -5.38 11.89
CA ASN A 52 -0.87 -5.81 11.43
C ASN A 52 -1.39 -4.66 10.57
N LEU A 53 -1.45 -4.87 9.28
CA LEU A 53 -1.85 -3.82 8.35
C LEU A 53 -3.31 -3.97 7.98
N ARG A 54 -3.95 -2.83 7.80
CA ARG A 54 -5.28 -2.79 7.21
C ARG A 54 -5.20 -2.02 5.91
N ILE A 55 -5.56 -2.69 4.83
CA ILE A 55 -5.49 -2.13 3.49
C ILE A 55 -6.91 -1.74 3.11
N VAL A 56 -7.14 -0.44 2.97
CA VAL A 56 -8.48 0.09 2.72
C VAL A 56 -8.72 0.15 1.23
N LEU A 57 -9.69 -0.63 0.77
CA LEU A 57 -9.96 -0.77 -0.65
C LEU A 57 -10.87 0.35 -1.15
N PRO A 58 -10.76 0.71 -2.43
CA PRO A 58 -11.65 1.71 -3.00
C PRO A 58 -13.06 1.15 -3.14
N ARG A 59 -14.01 2.05 -3.36
CA ARG A 59 -15.42 1.71 -3.40
C ARG A 59 -15.80 0.74 -4.50
N MET A 60 -14.97 0.62 -5.51
CA MET A 60 -15.28 -0.24 -6.64
C MET A 60 -15.22 -1.72 -6.30
N THR A 61 -14.77 -2.07 -5.10
CA THR A 61 -14.73 -3.47 -4.71
C THR A 61 -16.07 -3.88 -4.12
N ASP A 62 -16.55 -5.04 -4.52
CA ASP A 62 -17.90 -5.49 -4.20
C ASP A 62 -18.11 -5.69 -2.72
N GLY A 63 -18.49 -4.64 -2.03
CA GLY A 63 -18.84 -4.72 -0.62
C GLY A 63 -17.69 -4.93 0.34
N LYS A 64 -16.50 -5.22 -0.16
CA LYS A 64 -15.34 -5.42 0.69
C LYS A 64 -14.69 -4.07 0.94
N MET A 65 -14.52 -3.72 2.19
CA MET A 65 -13.99 -2.40 2.55
C MET A 65 -12.51 -2.41 2.85
N ASP A 66 -12.01 -3.50 3.38
CA ASP A 66 -10.58 -3.57 3.71
C ASP A 66 -10.10 -5.01 3.78
N ILE A 67 -8.79 -5.15 3.84
CA ILE A 67 -8.11 -6.43 3.96
C ILE A 67 -7.14 -6.30 5.12
N SER A 68 -7.14 -7.29 6.00
CA SER A 68 -6.19 -7.35 7.11
C SER A 68 -5.08 -8.33 6.77
N VAL A 69 -3.85 -7.93 6.99
CA VAL A 69 -2.70 -8.77 6.70
C VAL A 69 -1.57 -8.46 7.65
N THR A 70 -0.79 -9.48 8.01
CA THR A 70 0.41 -9.29 8.80
C THR A 70 1.58 -9.21 7.83
N ALA A 71 2.43 -8.21 7.99
CA ALA A 71 3.55 -7.99 7.09
C ALA A 71 4.75 -7.44 7.85
N GLU A 72 5.91 -7.76 7.35
CA GLU A 72 7.17 -7.29 7.91
C GLU A 72 7.76 -6.23 7.00
N ALA A 73 8.17 -5.10 7.58
CA ALA A 73 8.90 -4.08 6.85
C ALA A 73 10.30 -4.59 6.58
N VAL A 74 10.66 -4.74 5.31
CA VAL A 74 11.96 -5.31 4.97
C VAL A 74 12.97 -4.24 4.57
N TRP A 75 12.49 -3.07 4.13
CA TRP A 75 13.35 -1.93 3.88
C TRP A 75 12.52 -0.66 3.87
N SER A 76 13.17 0.46 4.13
CA SER A 76 12.53 1.77 4.06
C SER A 76 13.60 2.78 3.69
N LYS A 77 13.32 3.61 2.70
CA LYS A 77 14.27 4.62 2.26
C LYS A 77 13.54 5.87 1.83
N GLN A 78 14.26 6.98 1.83
CA GLN A 78 13.70 8.26 1.42
C GLN A 78 13.31 8.22 -0.06
N ASP A 79 12.14 8.77 -0.37
CA ASP A 79 11.65 8.85 -1.73
C ASP A 79 12.39 9.95 -2.49
N ASN A 80 12.16 10.05 -3.80
CA ASN A 80 12.67 11.16 -4.60
C ASN A 80 12.18 12.48 -4.06
N ASN A 81 10.93 12.51 -3.59
CA ASN A 81 10.43 13.65 -2.84
C ASN A 81 10.86 13.44 -1.38
N PRO A 82 11.78 14.27 -0.85
CA PRO A 82 12.34 14.02 0.47
C PRO A 82 11.35 14.10 1.62
N SER A 83 10.15 14.58 1.38
CA SER A 83 9.11 14.55 2.40
C SER A 83 8.50 13.16 2.61
N TYR A 84 8.82 12.22 1.75
CA TYR A 84 8.21 10.90 1.77
C TYR A 84 9.25 9.80 1.86
N PHE A 85 8.77 8.62 2.24
CA PHE A 85 9.61 7.41 2.32
C PHE A 85 8.92 6.29 1.58
N GLN A 86 9.72 5.47 0.91
CA GLN A 86 9.27 4.23 0.29
C GLN A 86 9.56 3.10 1.25
N THR A 87 8.59 2.23 1.47
CA THR A 87 8.76 1.10 2.38
C THR A 87 8.27 -0.17 1.69
N GLY A 88 9.10 -1.20 1.71
CA GLY A 88 8.74 -2.50 1.19
C GLY A 88 8.32 -3.41 2.33
N PHE A 89 7.17 -4.07 2.15
CA PHE A 89 6.64 -5.03 3.12
C PHE A 89 6.58 -6.42 2.50
N LYS A 90 6.89 -7.41 3.31
CA LYS A 90 6.72 -8.81 2.93
C LYS A 90 5.56 -9.37 3.72
N PHE A 91 4.60 -9.99 3.02
CA PHE A 91 3.45 -10.59 3.68
C PHE A 91 3.87 -11.80 4.47
N GLN A 92 3.35 -11.92 5.68
CA GLN A 92 3.54 -13.10 6.50
C GLN A 92 2.28 -13.93 6.57
N ASN A 93 1.14 -13.29 6.35
CA ASN A 93 -0.14 -13.97 6.46
C ASN A 93 -1.15 -13.23 5.60
N MET A 94 -1.45 -13.79 4.42
CA MET A 94 -2.43 -13.22 3.51
C MET A 94 -3.31 -14.35 3.02
N PRO A 95 -4.60 -14.39 3.40
CA PRO A 95 -5.50 -15.40 2.84
C PRO A 95 -5.56 -15.29 1.33
N GLY A 96 -5.57 -16.42 0.65
CA GLY A 96 -5.50 -16.45 -0.80
C GLY A 96 -6.59 -15.66 -1.48
N SER A 97 -7.83 -15.77 -0.97
CA SER A 97 -8.94 -15.04 -1.58
C SER A 97 -8.77 -13.54 -1.49
N GLU A 98 -8.21 -13.06 -0.38
CA GLU A 98 -7.98 -11.63 -0.23
C GLU A 98 -6.79 -11.16 -1.06
N GLY A 99 -5.81 -12.03 -1.25
CA GLY A 99 -4.70 -11.72 -2.13
C GLY A 99 -5.16 -11.51 -3.56
N PHE A 100 -6.03 -12.37 -4.06
CA PHE A 100 -6.58 -12.19 -5.40
C PHE A 100 -7.39 -10.91 -5.51
N LEU A 101 -8.19 -10.60 -4.50
CA LEU A 101 -8.97 -9.38 -4.51
C LEU A 101 -8.08 -8.15 -4.58
N LEU A 102 -7.03 -8.15 -3.79
CA LEU A 102 -6.12 -7.02 -3.75
C LEU A 102 -5.41 -6.84 -5.10
N GLU A 103 -4.90 -7.93 -5.67
CA GLU A 103 -4.24 -7.83 -6.97
C GLU A 103 -5.20 -7.34 -8.04
N ASP A 104 -6.44 -7.81 -8.02
CA ASP A 104 -7.42 -7.38 -9.00
C ASP A 104 -7.67 -5.88 -8.90
N VAL A 105 -7.81 -5.37 -7.70
CA VAL A 105 -8.00 -3.93 -7.50
C VAL A 105 -6.80 -3.15 -8.00
N MET A 106 -5.60 -3.62 -7.69
CA MET A 106 -4.39 -2.92 -8.11
C MET A 106 -4.25 -2.91 -9.63
N HIS A 107 -4.63 -4.00 -10.29
CA HIS A 107 -4.64 -4.04 -11.75
C HIS A 107 -5.60 -3.01 -12.33
N ARG A 108 -6.79 -2.93 -11.78
CA ARG A 108 -7.79 -1.96 -12.26
C ARG A 108 -7.31 -0.54 -12.10
N MET A 109 -6.45 -0.29 -11.13
CA MET A 109 -5.92 1.03 -10.87
C MET A 109 -4.56 1.26 -11.53
N ASN A 110 -4.05 0.28 -12.27
CA ASN A 110 -2.75 0.35 -12.93
C ASN A 110 -1.60 0.58 -11.95
N LEU A 111 -1.70 -0.02 -10.79
CA LEU A 111 -0.67 0.14 -9.77
C LEU A 111 0.22 -1.09 -9.62
N VAL A 112 0.00 -2.11 -10.42
CA VAL A 112 0.85 -3.31 -10.39
C VAL A 112 2.06 -3.06 -11.26
N GLY A 113 3.22 -3.26 -10.69
CA GLY A 113 4.47 -3.03 -11.40
C GLY A 113 4.89 -4.16 -12.30
#